data_e602a2f8a8b93b1795bbd4029b55b2df
#
_entry.id   e602a2f8a8b93b1795bbd4029b55b2df
#
_cell.length_a   1.000
_cell.length_b   1.000
_cell.length_c   1.000
_cell.angle_alpha   90.00
_cell.angle_beta   90.00
_cell.angle_gamma   90.00
#
_symmetry.space_group_name_H-M   'P 1'
#
loop_
_entity.id
_entity.type
_entity.pdbx_description
1 polymer ?
#
loop_
_entity_poly.entity_id
_entity_poly.type
_entity_poly.pdbx_seq_one_letter_code
_entity_poly.pdbx_strand_id
1 'polypeptide(L)'
;MYGLGLMKGLMVTMKNFIRPPFTIQYPEERVHQHPRFRGEEFAWYEERCTGCASCAKYCPLGIIKIVTKPSGTAVQEGEKYDLEVFDIDIGRCMFCGLCVEACPYDALFLGSGFERGKDQRKDLVITIDELRQADK
;
A
#
# COMPACT_ATOMS: atom_id res chain seq x y z
N MET A 1 3.17 2.22 57.17
CA MET A 1 2.05 2.47 56.21
C MET A 1 2.16 1.61 54.93
N TYR A 2 2.45 0.32 55.11
CA TYR A 2 2.74 -0.57 53.94
C TYR A 2 1.49 -1.09 53.21
N GLY A 3 0.29 -0.96 53.78
CA GLY A 3 -0.94 -1.50 53.16
C GLY A 3 -1.66 -0.59 52.14
N LEU A 4 -1.47 0.73 52.23
CA LEU A 4 -2.18 1.70 51.37
C LEU A 4 -1.79 1.61 49.88
N GLY A 5 -0.51 1.30 49.60
CA GLY A 5 -0.05 1.12 48.23
C GLY A 5 -0.65 -0.13 47.58
N LEU A 6 -0.75 -1.22 48.32
CA LEU A 6 -1.36 -2.46 47.89
C LEU A 6 -2.85 -2.27 47.58
N MET A 7 -3.57 -1.58 48.47
CA MET A 7 -4.99 -1.26 48.29
C MET A 7 -5.22 -0.40 47.03
N LYS A 8 -4.38 0.62 46.79
CA LYS A 8 -4.43 1.44 45.59
C LYS A 8 -4.17 0.61 44.32
N GLY A 9 -3.20 -0.26 44.33
CA GLY A 9 -2.90 -1.17 43.22
C GLY A 9 -4.09 -2.08 42.90
N LEU A 10 -4.69 -2.69 43.94
CA LEU A 10 -5.85 -3.54 43.80
C LEU A 10 -7.07 -2.79 43.22
N MET A 11 -7.29 -1.54 43.63
CA MET A 11 -8.35 -0.70 43.07
C MET A 11 -8.15 -0.40 41.58
N VAL A 12 -6.92 -0.14 41.17
CA VAL A 12 -6.61 0.10 39.73
C VAL A 12 -6.86 -1.16 38.89
N THR A 13 -6.45 -2.33 39.37
CA THR A 13 -6.72 -3.59 38.65
C THR A 13 -8.21 -3.88 38.57
N MET A 14 -8.94 -3.69 39.68
CA MET A 14 -10.40 -3.85 39.70
C MET A 14 -11.10 -2.89 38.72
N LYS A 15 -10.69 -1.64 38.67
CA LYS A 15 -11.21 -0.67 37.72
C LYS A 15 -10.97 -1.10 36.26
N ASN A 16 -9.79 -1.63 35.96
CA ASN A 16 -9.46 -2.10 34.62
C ASN A 16 -10.23 -3.39 34.25
N PHE A 17 -10.55 -4.22 35.24
CA PHE A 17 -11.35 -5.43 35.02
C PHE A 17 -12.79 -5.11 34.60
N ILE A 18 -13.37 -4.04 35.16
CA ILE A 18 -14.76 -3.61 34.85
C ILE A 18 -14.84 -2.77 33.57
N ARG A 19 -13.72 -2.19 33.11
CA ARG A 19 -13.70 -1.38 31.89
C ARG A 19 -13.94 -2.26 30.65
N PRO A 20 -14.72 -1.75 29.66
CA PRO A 20 -14.78 -2.42 28.36
C PRO A 20 -13.39 -2.47 27.74
N PRO A 21 -13.05 -3.56 27.03
CA PRO A 21 -11.78 -3.68 26.34
C PRO A 21 -11.67 -2.59 25.26
N PHE A 22 -10.45 -2.09 25.04
CA PHE A 22 -10.12 -1.17 23.95
C PHE A 22 -9.45 -1.87 22.78
N THR A 23 -9.27 -3.17 22.88
CA THR A 23 -8.80 -4.05 21.82
C THR A 23 -9.98 -4.60 21.04
N ILE A 24 -9.80 -4.82 19.76
CA ILE A 24 -10.76 -5.48 18.88
C ILE A 24 -10.37 -6.94 18.66
N GLN A 25 -11.34 -7.78 18.39
CA GLN A 25 -11.14 -9.21 18.15
C GLN A 25 -10.86 -9.44 16.65
N TYR A 26 -9.63 -9.09 16.21
CA TYR A 26 -9.20 -9.40 14.85
C TYR A 26 -8.95 -10.92 14.71
N PRO A 27 -9.40 -11.61 13.64
CA PRO A 27 -9.99 -11.06 12.39
C PRO A 27 -11.53 -10.93 12.39
N GLU A 28 -12.26 -11.33 13.46
CA GLU A 28 -13.71 -11.29 13.51
C GLU A 28 -14.26 -9.87 13.44
N GLU A 29 -13.57 -8.95 14.11
CA GLU A 29 -13.86 -7.52 14.03
C GLU A 29 -12.69 -6.78 13.38
N ARG A 30 -12.99 -5.91 12.43
CA ARG A 30 -11.98 -5.12 11.71
C ARG A 30 -12.18 -3.63 11.97
N VAL A 31 -11.06 -2.91 12.14
CA VAL A 31 -11.10 -1.45 12.22
C VAL A 31 -11.48 -0.86 10.87
N HIS A 32 -12.45 0.03 10.85
CA HIS A 32 -12.74 0.79 9.65
C HIS A 32 -11.66 1.87 9.46
N GLN A 33 -10.90 1.77 8.34
CA GLN A 33 -9.86 2.73 8.03
C GLN A 33 -10.44 4.09 7.65
N HIS A 34 -9.68 5.13 7.99
CA HIS A 34 -10.01 6.47 7.57
C HIS A 34 -9.89 6.59 6.02
N PRO A 35 -10.78 7.33 5.31
CA PRO A 35 -10.74 7.48 3.86
C PRO A 35 -9.42 8.04 3.29
N ARG A 36 -8.62 8.71 4.13
CA ARG A 36 -7.29 9.23 3.77
C ARG A 36 -6.15 8.25 4.08
N PHE A 37 -6.47 7.04 4.54
CA PHE A 37 -5.44 6.04 4.80
C PHE A 37 -4.80 5.63 3.48
N ARG A 38 -3.47 5.67 3.43
CA ARG A 38 -2.68 5.18 2.29
C ARG A 38 -2.24 3.76 2.62
N GLY A 39 -2.95 2.80 2.07
CA GLY A 39 -2.70 1.39 2.30
C GLY A 39 -1.73 0.79 1.28
N GLU A 40 -1.48 -0.49 1.46
CA GLU A 40 -0.57 -1.30 0.62
C GLU A 40 -1.18 -1.73 -0.71
N GLU A 41 -2.43 -1.38 -0.96
CA GLU A 41 -3.15 -1.73 -2.17
C GLU A 41 -2.90 -0.67 -3.24
N PHE A 42 -2.36 -1.10 -4.38
CA PHE A 42 -2.20 -0.24 -5.54
C PHE A 42 -3.32 -0.54 -6.53
N ALA A 43 -4.05 0.49 -6.92
CA ALA A 43 -4.98 0.45 -8.04
C ALA A 43 -4.30 1.06 -9.27
N TRP A 44 -4.27 0.33 -10.37
CA TRP A 44 -3.64 0.76 -11.61
C TRP A 44 -4.60 0.62 -12.79
N TYR A 45 -4.82 1.73 -13.48
CA TYR A 45 -5.67 1.80 -14.66
C TYR A 45 -4.81 1.71 -15.91
N GLU A 46 -4.76 0.52 -16.51
CA GLU A 46 -3.98 0.25 -17.72
C GLU A 46 -4.39 1.16 -18.89
N GLU A 47 -5.66 1.48 -19.00
CA GLU A 47 -6.20 2.31 -20.08
C GLU A 47 -5.61 3.73 -20.07
N ARG A 48 -5.35 4.28 -18.89
CA ARG A 48 -4.79 5.62 -18.68
C ARG A 48 -3.27 5.64 -18.70
N CYS A 49 -2.65 4.49 -18.45
CA CYS A 49 -1.19 4.40 -18.36
C CYS A 49 -0.56 4.45 -19.75
N THR A 50 0.36 5.39 -19.96
CA THR A 50 1.13 5.53 -21.20
C THR A 50 2.49 4.82 -21.14
N GLY A 51 2.89 4.28 -19.98
CA GLY A 51 4.21 3.67 -19.82
C GLY A 51 5.38 4.68 -19.70
N CYS A 52 5.10 5.94 -19.38
CA CYS A 52 6.09 7.03 -19.35
C CYS A 52 7.17 6.89 -18.26
N ALA A 53 7.05 5.91 -17.36
CA ALA A 53 7.95 5.64 -16.24
C ALA A 53 8.17 6.80 -15.24
N SER A 54 7.32 7.83 -15.24
CA SER A 54 7.39 8.94 -14.29
C SER A 54 7.28 8.45 -12.85
N CYS A 55 6.36 7.52 -12.56
CA CYS A 55 6.21 6.92 -11.22
C CYS A 55 7.51 6.23 -10.74
N ALA A 56 8.24 5.56 -11.63
CA ALA A 56 9.51 4.93 -11.30
C ALA A 56 10.62 5.95 -11.05
N LYS A 57 10.66 7.05 -11.82
CA LYS A 57 11.66 8.14 -11.68
C LYS A 57 11.49 8.93 -10.39
N TYR A 58 10.25 9.16 -9.97
CA TYR A 58 9.94 9.92 -8.75
C TYR A 58 9.95 9.04 -7.48
N CYS A 59 10.11 7.72 -7.63
CA CYS A 59 10.21 6.84 -6.47
C CYS A 59 11.58 6.98 -5.79
N PRO A 60 11.67 7.50 -4.54
CA PRO A 60 12.95 7.72 -3.86
C PRO A 60 13.70 6.42 -3.53
N LEU A 61 12.97 5.30 -3.48
CA LEU A 61 13.53 3.98 -3.16
C LEU A 61 13.80 3.13 -4.40
N GLY A 62 13.40 3.58 -5.60
CA GLY A 62 13.60 2.86 -6.85
C GLY A 62 12.95 1.46 -6.87
N ILE A 63 11.80 1.32 -6.23
CA ILE A 63 11.10 0.03 -6.07
C ILE A 63 10.14 -0.31 -7.21
N ILE A 64 9.94 0.63 -8.14
CA ILE A 64 9.05 0.46 -9.28
C ILE A 64 9.91 0.12 -10.50
N LYS A 65 9.69 -1.04 -11.06
CA LYS A 65 10.38 -1.50 -12.27
C LYS A 65 9.42 -1.47 -13.45
N ILE A 66 9.77 -0.70 -14.46
CA ILE A 66 9.01 -0.59 -15.71
C ILE A 66 9.91 -0.99 -16.86
N VAL A 67 9.46 -1.93 -17.67
CA VAL A 67 10.09 -2.32 -18.93
C VAL A 67 9.05 -2.23 -20.02
N THR A 68 9.36 -1.44 -21.04
CA THR A 68 8.53 -1.31 -22.24
C THR A 68 9.08 -2.20 -23.34
N LYS A 69 8.21 -2.73 -24.19
CA LYS A 69 8.63 -3.46 -25.38
C LYS A 69 9.37 -2.50 -26.32
N PRO A 70 10.49 -2.95 -26.94
CA PRO A 70 11.18 -2.13 -27.93
C PRO A 70 10.27 -1.95 -29.15
N SER A 71 9.63 -0.79 -29.27
CA SER A 71 9.01 -0.40 -30.53
C SER A 71 10.13 0.12 -31.44
N GLY A 72 10.31 -0.48 -32.61
CA GLY A 72 11.36 -0.11 -33.55
C GLY A 72 11.18 1.28 -34.21
N THR A 73 10.24 2.06 -33.77
CA THR A 73 9.93 3.43 -34.22
C THR A 73 10.18 4.40 -33.09
N ALA A 74 10.79 5.54 -33.38
CA ALA A 74 10.92 6.64 -32.43
C ALA A 74 9.50 7.08 -32.00
N VAL A 75 9.20 6.87 -30.72
CA VAL A 75 7.87 7.17 -30.14
C VAL A 75 7.73 8.69 -30.04
N GLN A 76 6.67 9.24 -30.62
CA GLN A 76 6.33 10.64 -30.48
C GLN A 76 5.75 10.93 -29.11
N GLU A 77 5.90 12.16 -28.61
CA GLU A 77 5.28 12.57 -27.35
C GLU A 77 3.77 12.35 -27.40
N GLY A 78 3.26 11.52 -26.46
CA GLY A 78 1.84 11.17 -26.34
C GLY A 78 1.46 9.77 -26.83
N GLU A 79 2.36 9.01 -27.42
CA GLU A 79 2.10 7.60 -27.75
C GLU A 79 2.17 6.68 -26.51
N LYS A 80 1.29 5.70 -26.49
CA LYS A 80 1.25 4.67 -25.46
C LYS A 80 2.32 3.62 -25.73
N TYR A 81 3.20 3.40 -24.74
CA TYR A 81 4.16 2.30 -24.80
C TYR A 81 3.52 0.99 -24.35
N ASP A 82 3.80 -0.09 -25.03
CA ASP A 82 3.44 -1.43 -24.57
C ASP A 82 4.31 -1.82 -23.38
N LEU A 83 3.68 -2.03 -22.24
CA LEU A 83 4.34 -2.46 -21.01
C LEU A 83 4.56 -3.98 -21.05
N GLU A 84 5.80 -4.40 -20.87
CA GLU A 84 6.17 -5.80 -20.68
C GLU A 84 6.24 -6.14 -19.20
N VAL A 85 6.83 -5.24 -18.39
CA VAL A 85 6.98 -5.41 -16.95
C VAL A 85 6.54 -4.13 -16.25
N PHE A 86 5.70 -4.29 -15.26
CA PHE A 86 5.36 -3.25 -14.28
C PHE A 86 5.28 -3.89 -12.90
N ASP A 87 6.39 -3.89 -12.18
CA ASP A 87 6.51 -4.51 -10.87
C ASP A 87 6.71 -3.44 -9.79
N ILE A 88 6.06 -3.62 -8.65
CA ILE A 88 6.17 -2.74 -7.49
C ILE A 88 6.55 -3.59 -6.27
N ASP A 89 7.75 -3.39 -5.70
CA ASP A 89 8.19 -4.05 -4.46
C ASP A 89 7.61 -3.32 -3.23
N ILE A 90 6.43 -3.73 -2.77
CA ILE A 90 5.79 -3.13 -1.59
C ILE A 90 6.54 -3.44 -0.29
N GLY A 91 7.37 -4.50 -0.25
CA GLY A 91 8.16 -4.85 0.91
C GLY A 91 9.21 -3.79 1.29
N ARG A 92 9.50 -2.83 0.41
CA ARG A 92 10.36 -1.67 0.63
C ARG A 92 9.64 -0.34 0.48
N CYS A 93 8.36 -0.37 0.15
CA CYS A 93 7.57 0.84 -0.05
C CYS A 93 7.34 1.58 1.27
N MET A 94 7.54 2.90 1.28
CA MET A 94 7.22 3.78 2.41
C MET A 94 5.85 4.45 2.29
N PHE A 95 5.05 4.08 1.30
CA PHE A 95 3.71 4.60 1.04
C PHE A 95 3.60 6.14 1.01
N CYS A 96 4.65 6.81 0.52
CA CYS A 96 4.72 8.27 0.45
C CYS A 96 3.74 8.89 -0.55
N GLY A 97 3.32 8.15 -1.58
CA GLY A 97 2.37 8.61 -2.61
C GLY A 97 3.00 9.44 -3.74
N LEU A 98 4.31 9.69 -3.74
CA LEU A 98 4.97 10.47 -4.80
C LEU A 98 4.78 9.87 -6.19
N CYS A 99 4.72 8.55 -6.32
CA CYS A 99 4.46 7.88 -7.59
C CYS A 99 3.06 8.16 -8.14
N VAL A 100 2.07 8.35 -7.24
CA VAL A 100 0.71 8.74 -7.60
C VAL A 100 0.68 10.20 -8.05
N GLU A 101 1.26 11.10 -7.26
CA GLU A 101 1.31 12.53 -7.56
C GLU A 101 2.12 12.85 -8.83
N ALA A 102 3.13 12.04 -9.14
CA ALA A 102 3.95 12.18 -10.34
C ALA A 102 3.31 11.65 -11.61
N CYS A 103 2.17 10.97 -11.51
CA CYS A 103 1.50 10.40 -12.68
C CYS A 103 0.68 11.48 -13.41
N PRO A 104 1.06 11.90 -14.63
CA PRO A 104 0.34 12.96 -15.35
C PRO A 104 -1.01 12.51 -15.90
N TYR A 105 -1.29 11.21 -15.87
CA TYR A 105 -2.49 10.61 -16.44
C TYR A 105 -3.44 10.01 -15.39
N ASP A 106 -3.16 10.22 -14.11
CA ASP A 106 -3.94 9.64 -13.01
C ASP A 106 -4.21 8.14 -13.21
N ALA A 107 -3.14 7.40 -13.55
CA ALA A 107 -3.23 5.98 -13.83
C ALA A 107 -2.90 5.09 -12.61
N LEU A 108 -2.31 5.65 -11.55
CA LEU A 108 -1.88 4.91 -10.37
C LEU A 108 -2.45 5.56 -9.11
N PHE A 109 -3.04 4.75 -8.23
CA PHE A 109 -3.60 5.19 -6.95
C PHE A 109 -3.15 4.28 -5.82
N LEU A 110 -3.21 4.79 -4.58
CA LEU A 110 -3.07 4.02 -3.36
C LEU A 110 -4.46 3.78 -2.76
N GLY A 111 -4.82 2.52 -2.59
CA GLY A 111 -6.06 2.11 -1.93
C GLY A 111 -5.94 2.11 -0.41
N SER A 112 -6.97 1.61 0.25
CA SER A 112 -7.08 1.54 1.71
C SER A 112 -6.75 0.17 2.31
N GLY A 113 -6.39 -0.83 1.49
CA GLY A 113 -6.04 -2.17 1.94
C GLY A 113 -4.79 -2.20 2.82
N PHE A 114 -4.72 -3.12 3.79
CA PHE A 114 -3.56 -3.32 4.66
C PHE A 114 -3.33 -4.79 5.04
N GLU A 115 -4.03 -5.71 4.40
CA GLU A 115 -4.04 -7.15 4.75
C GLU A 115 -3.17 -8.00 3.81
N ARG A 116 -2.17 -7.39 3.15
CA ARG A 116 -1.30 -8.06 2.18
C ARG A 116 -0.10 -8.76 2.83
N GLY A 117 -0.22 -9.20 4.07
CA GLY A 117 0.82 -10.00 4.72
C GLY A 117 1.12 -11.28 3.93
N LYS A 118 2.41 -11.56 3.66
CA LYS A 118 2.90 -12.75 2.94
C LYS A 118 4.00 -13.42 3.73
N ASP A 119 4.11 -14.74 3.61
CA ASP A 119 5.15 -15.53 4.29
C ASP A 119 6.55 -15.31 3.71
N GLN A 120 6.63 -14.99 2.43
CA GLN A 120 7.89 -14.77 1.74
C GLN A 120 7.98 -13.37 1.16
N ARG A 121 9.16 -12.75 1.29
CA ARG A 121 9.43 -11.40 0.78
C ARG A 121 9.21 -11.27 -0.73
N LYS A 122 9.52 -12.30 -1.51
CA LYS A 122 9.30 -12.27 -2.97
C LYS A 122 7.84 -12.08 -3.36
N ASP A 123 6.91 -12.55 -2.51
CA ASP A 123 5.48 -12.47 -2.75
C ASP A 123 4.90 -11.08 -2.42
N LEU A 124 5.76 -10.18 -1.92
CA LEU A 124 5.44 -8.76 -1.72
C LEU A 124 5.74 -7.90 -2.97
N VAL A 125 6.21 -8.51 -4.05
CA VAL A 125 6.33 -7.82 -5.34
C VAL A 125 5.02 -7.96 -6.09
N ILE A 126 4.35 -6.84 -6.30
CA ILE A 126 3.11 -6.77 -7.09
C ILE A 126 3.52 -6.76 -8.56
N THR A 127 3.07 -7.75 -9.30
CA THR A 127 3.31 -7.85 -10.74
C THR A 127 2.21 -7.16 -11.55
N ILE A 128 2.47 -6.92 -12.83
CA ILE A 128 1.49 -6.32 -13.76
C ILE A 128 0.16 -7.09 -13.79
N ASP A 129 0.21 -8.42 -13.70
CA ASP A 129 -0.98 -9.26 -13.72
C ASP A 129 -1.83 -9.10 -12.46
N GLU A 130 -1.19 -8.93 -11.30
CA GLU A 130 -1.89 -8.64 -10.04
C GLU A 130 -2.50 -7.24 -10.05
N LEU A 131 -1.78 -6.24 -10.61
CA LEU A 131 -2.30 -4.88 -10.75
C LEU A 131 -3.55 -4.82 -11.63
N ARG A 132 -3.61 -5.62 -12.69
CA ARG A 132 -4.80 -5.76 -13.55
C ARG A 132 -6.00 -6.37 -12.84
N GLN A 133 -5.78 -7.21 -11.83
CA GLN A 133 -6.85 -7.87 -11.07
C GLN A 133 -7.42 -6.99 -9.97
N ALA A 134 -6.64 -6.04 -9.45
CA ALA A 134 -7.06 -5.12 -8.40
C ALA A 134 -8.16 -4.14 -8.86
N ASP A 135 -8.40 -4.02 -10.16
CA ASP A 135 -9.37 -3.11 -10.79
C ASP A 135 -10.78 -3.75 -10.94
N LYS A 136 -11.03 -4.90 -10.29
CA LYS A 136 -12.33 -5.58 -10.24
C LYS A 136 -12.87 -5.59 -8.82
#